data_4da8fa20a3fc2a2da4e297882210f538
#
_entry.id   4da8fa20a3fc2a2da4e297882210f538
#
_cell.length_a   1.000
_cell.length_b   1.000
_cell.length_c   1.000
_cell.angle_alpha   90.00
_cell.angle_beta   90.00
_cell.angle_gamma   90.00
#
_symmetry.space_group_name_H-M   'P 1'
#
loop_
_entity.id
_entity.type
_entity.pdbx_description
1 polymer ?
#
loop_
_entity_poly.entity_id
_entity_poly.type
_entity_poly.pdbx_seq_one_letter_code
_entity_poly.pdbx_strand_id
1 'polypeptide(L)'
;ASLFNNNPTLEACYADLVYTNKFDTSKNIRYWKSNQFIPGSFSKGWCPPHPTFFVRSSVYEQFGNFNLNYRIASDVELMMRFIEVHKINVRYIPELWIKMRMGGTTNNSFKNIFIQNKEVLNALNSHNLSNNLISFFVHKIISRSLQFFKK
;
A
#
# COMPACT_ATOMS: atom_id res chain seq x y z
N ALA A 1 -8.92 -8.83 -15.08
CA ALA A 1 -8.61 -10.13 -15.73
C ALA A 1 -7.83 -9.93 -17.04
N SER A 2 -8.28 -9.09 -17.97
CA SER A 2 -7.62 -8.88 -19.28
C SER A 2 -6.15 -8.49 -19.19
N LEU A 3 -5.78 -7.63 -18.24
CA LEU A 3 -4.40 -7.20 -18.03
C LEU A 3 -3.44 -8.38 -17.77
N PHE A 4 -3.85 -9.31 -16.93
CA PHE A 4 -3.06 -10.50 -16.62
C PHE A 4 -3.03 -11.52 -17.78
N ASN A 5 -4.14 -11.65 -18.52
CA ASN A 5 -4.21 -12.53 -19.67
C ASN A 5 -3.28 -12.06 -20.80
N ASN A 6 -3.23 -10.75 -21.03
CA ASN A 6 -2.38 -10.15 -22.05
C ASN A 6 -0.90 -10.01 -21.63
N ASN A 7 -0.57 -10.27 -20.36
CA ASN A 7 0.78 -10.17 -19.81
C ASN A 7 1.05 -11.37 -18.90
N PRO A 8 1.42 -12.53 -19.43
CA PRO A 8 1.63 -13.75 -18.65
C PRO A 8 2.70 -13.62 -17.56
N THR A 9 3.70 -12.79 -17.78
CA THR A 9 4.79 -12.53 -16.81
C THR A 9 4.42 -11.53 -15.72
N LEU A 10 3.29 -10.81 -15.85
CA LEU A 10 2.84 -9.88 -14.84
C LEU A 10 2.30 -10.65 -13.64
N GLU A 11 2.86 -10.41 -12.45
CA GLU A 11 2.52 -11.13 -11.22
C GLU A 11 1.56 -10.34 -10.33
N ALA A 12 1.66 -9.00 -10.37
CA ALA A 12 0.76 -8.13 -9.63
C ALA A 12 0.51 -6.79 -10.34
N CYS A 13 -0.57 -6.12 -9.98
CA CYS A 13 -0.81 -4.74 -10.38
C CYS A 13 -1.55 -3.98 -9.27
N TYR A 14 -1.46 -2.66 -9.32
CA TYR A 14 -2.19 -1.76 -8.43
C TYR A 14 -2.51 -0.45 -9.15
N ALA A 15 -3.45 0.30 -8.59
CA ALA A 15 -3.97 1.51 -9.20
C ALA A 15 -4.23 2.59 -8.15
N ASP A 16 -4.90 3.67 -8.55
CA ASP A 16 -5.29 4.76 -7.67
C ASP A 16 -6.56 4.43 -6.87
N LEU A 17 -6.70 5.11 -5.73
CA LEU A 17 -7.84 5.02 -4.84
C LEU A 17 -8.30 6.41 -4.43
N VAL A 18 -9.60 6.64 -4.30
CA VAL A 18 -10.15 7.85 -3.71
C VAL A 18 -10.92 7.53 -2.43
N TYR A 19 -10.69 8.33 -1.40
CA TYR A 19 -11.53 8.30 -0.20
C TYR A 19 -12.70 9.26 -0.38
N THR A 20 -13.89 8.74 -0.15
CA THR A 20 -15.14 9.49 -0.21
C THR A 20 -15.66 9.83 1.18
N ASN A 21 -16.58 10.79 1.26
CA ASN A 21 -17.27 11.09 2.50
C ASN A 21 -18.02 9.83 3.01
N LYS A 22 -18.09 9.68 4.33
CA LYS A 22 -18.72 8.52 4.97
C LYS A 22 -20.21 8.40 4.63
N PHE A 23 -20.91 9.53 4.53
CA PHE A 23 -22.36 9.61 4.32
C PHE A 23 -22.74 9.91 2.87
N ASP A 24 -21.84 10.56 2.13
CA ASP A 24 -22.07 10.97 0.74
C ASP A 24 -20.89 10.55 -0.13
N THR A 25 -21.03 9.42 -0.81
CA THR A 25 -19.98 8.83 -1.64
C THR A 25 -19.73 9.58 -2.96
N SER A 26 -20.54 10.57 -3.29
CA SER A 26 -20.30 11.46 -4.43
C SER A 26 -19.17 12.46 -4.12
N LYS A 27 -18.94 12.76 -2.84
CA LYS A 27 -17.92 13.74 -2.40
C LYS A 27 -16.57 13.06 -2.16
N ASN A 28 -15.61 13.33 -3.03
CA ASN A 28 -14.24 12.94 -2.87
C ASN A 28 -13.55 13.82 -1.82
N ILE A 29 -12.95 13.19 -0.79
CA ILE A 29 -12.26 13.88 0.32
C ILE A 29 -10.75 13.87 0.12
N ARG A 30 -10.20 12.72 -0.31
CA ARG A 30 -8.77 12.53 -0.46
C ARG A 30 -8.47 11.59 -1.61
N TYR A 31 -7.61 12.02 -2.53
CA TYR A 31 -7.17 11.21 -3.65
C TYR A 31 -5.81 10.56 -3.34
N TRP A 32 -5.77 9.23 -3.27
CA TRP A 32 -4.53 8.48 -3.15
C TRP A 32 -4.05 8.09 -4.54
N LYS A 33 -3.40 9.05 -5.21
CA LYS A 33 -2.68 8.81 -6.44
C LYS A 33 -1.39 8.06 -6.11
N SER A 34 -1.22 6.89 -6.70
CA SER A 34 -0.01 6.09 -6.56
C SER A 34 1.02 6.48 -7.63
N ASN A 35 2.07 5.70 -7.73
CA ASN A 35 3.11 5.85 -8.75
C ASN A 35 3.79 4.49 -8.95
N GLN A 36 4.56 4.37 -10.05
CA GLN A 36 5.37 3.18 -10.28
C GLN A 36 6.30 2.93 -9.07
N PHE A 37 6.40 1.67 -8.67
CA PHE A 37 7.30 1.25 -7.59
C PHE A 37 8.76 1.59 -7.93
N ILE A 38 9.47 2.10 -6.95
CA ILE A 38 10.90 2.35 -6.99
C ILE A 38 11.52 1.61 -5.81
N PRO A 39 12.59 0.81 -6.01
CA PRO A 39 13.28 0.12 -4.90
C PRO A 39 13.63 1.07 -3.76
N GLY A 40 13.41 0.64 -2.52
CA GLY A 40 13.59 1.46 -1.32
C GLY A 40 12.41 2.36 -0.97
N SER A 41 11.29 2.33 -1.72
CA SER A 41 10.13 3.17 -1.44
C SER A 41 9.44 2.81 -0.13
N PHE A 42 9.36 1.53 0.24
CA PHE A 42 8.78 1.11 1.52
C PHE A 42 9.54 1.69 2.72
N SER A 43 10.86 1.76 2.64
CA SER A 43 11.72 2.39 3.67
C SER A 43 11.46 3.89 3.84
N LYS A 44 10.84 4.52 2.86
CA LYS A 44 10.37 5.92 2.90
C LYS A 44 8.88 6.04 3.25
N GLY A 45 8.27 4.97 3.75
CA GLY A 45 6.86 4.97 4.15
C GLY A 45 5.85 4.98 3.00
N TRP A 46 6.30 4.73 1.77
CA TRP A 46 5.42 4.51 0.63
C TRP A 46 4.88 3.08 0.63
N CYS A 47 3.64 2.92 0.18
CA CYS A 47 3.07 1.64 -0.21
C CYS A 47 1.97 1.88 -1.25
N PRO A 48 1.65 0.91 -2.11
CA PRO A 48 0.49 1.02 -2.98
C PRO A 48 -0.81 0.98 -2.17
N PRO A 49 -1.92 1.53 -2.70
CA PRO A 49 -3.23 1.41 -2.06
C PRO A 49 -3.66 -0.07 -2.05
N HIS A 50 -3.61 -0.74 -0.90
CA HIS A 50 -3.85 -2.19 -0.82
C HIS A 50 -5.20 -2.65 -1.42
N PRO A 51 -6.32 -1.91 -1.34
CA PRO A 51 -7.56 -2.32 -1.97
C PRO A 51 -7.48 -2.43 -3.50
N THR A 52 -6.47 -1.82 -4.11
CA THR A 52 -6.24 -1.87 -5.56
C THR A 52 -5.15 -2.86 -5.95
N PHE A 53 -4.54 -3.55 -4.98
CA PHE A 53 -3.45 -4.49 -5.22
C PHE A 53 -4.00 -5.87 -5.58
N PHE A 54 -3.87 -6.23 -6.84
CA PHE A 54 -4.26 -7.54 -7.37
C PHE A 54 -3.01 -8.35 -7.68
N VAL A 55 -3.01 -9.61 -7.27
CA VAL A 55 -1.85 -10.50 -7.30
C VAL A 55 -2.29 -11.88 -7.79
N ARG A 56 -1.47 -12.57 -8.58
CA ARG A 56 -1.71 -13.95 -8.99
C ARG A 56 -1.67 -14.89 -7.78
N SER A 57 -2.49 -15.94 -7.78
CA SER A 57 -2.49 -16.96 -6.72
C SER A 57 -1.13 -17.63 -6.57
N SER A 58 -0.43 -17.85 -7.68
CA SER A 58 0.91 -18.43 -7.70
C SER A 58 1.93 -17.67 -6.86
N VAL A 59 1.78 -16.35 -6.69
CA VAL A 59 2.66 -15.54 -5.83
C VAL A 59 2.43 -15.90 -4.36
N TYR A 60 1.17 -16.11 -3.96
CA TYR A 60 0.86 -16.59 -2.60
C TYR A 60 1.36 -18.01 -2.36
N GLU A 61 1.22 -18.88 -3.35
CA GLU A 61 1.70 -20.26 -3.28
C GLU A 61 3.23 -20.31 -3.12
N GLN A 62 3.95 -19.41 -3.79
CA GLN A 62 5.41 -19.34 -3.76
C GLN A 62 5.96 -18.62 -2.53
N PHE A 63 5.35 -17.50 -2.12
CA PHE A 63 5.92 -16.60 -1.13
C PHE A 63 5.07 -16.49 0.16
N GLY A 64 3.99 -17.28 0.27
CA GLY A 64 3.17 -17.38 1.46
C GLY A 64 2.08 -16.32 1.58
N ASN A 65 1.18 -16.55 2.52
CA ASN A 65 0.00 -15.74 2.81
C ASN A 65 0.33 -14.56 3.75
N PHE A 66 -0.73 -13.88 4.22
CA PHE A 66 -0.62 -12.81 5.21
C PHE A 66 0.07 -13.28 6.49
N ASN A 67 1.01 -12.49 6.99
CA ASN A 67 1.66 -12.74 8.27
C ASN A 67 0.76 -12.25 9.41
N LEU A 68 0.21 -13.20 10.17
CA LEU A 68 -0.74 -12.95 11.26
C LEU A 68 -0.10 -12.30 12.52
N ASN A 69 1.22 -12.16 12.57
CA ASN A 69 1.89 -11.41 13.64
C ASN A 69 1.70 -9.89 13.51
N TYR A 70 1.25 -9.41 12.36
CA TYR A 70 0.90 -8.01 12.11
C TYR A 70 -0.62 -7.83 12.17
N ARG A 71 -1.08 -7.02 13.12
CA ARG A 71 -2.51 -6.81 13.35
C ARG A 71 -3.15 -5.79 12.40
N ILE A 72 -2.42 -4.73 12.07
CA ILE A 72 -2.92 -3.59 11.29
C ILE A 72 -2.16 -3.43 9.98
N ALA A 73 -0.87 -3.77 9.95
CA ALA A 73 -0.01 -3.57 8.79
C ALA A 73 0.31 -4.88 8.03
N SER A 74 -0.49 -5.94 8.19
CA SER A 74 -0.30 -7.22 7.50
C SER A 74 -0.38 -7.08 5.98
N ASP A 75 -1.22 -6.17 5.49
CA ASP A 75 -1.31 -5.81 4.07
C ASP A 75 -0.05 -5.10 3.56
N VAL A 76 0.49 -4.18 4.35
CA VAL A 76 1.73 -3.47 4.00
C VAL A 76 2.93 -4.42 4.02
N GLU A 77 3.01 -5.31 5.03
CA GLU A 77 4.05 -6.34 5.10
C GLU A 77 4.01 -7.25 3.88
N LEU A 78 2.83 -7.76 3.51
CA LEU A 78 2.66 -8.64 2.37
C LEU A 78 3.11 -7.96 1.07
N MET A 79 2.67 -6.73 0.80
CA MET A 79 3.07 -5.98 -0.39
C MET A 79 4.57 -5.70 -0.40
N MET A 80 5.15 -5.33 0.75
CA MET A 80 6.59 -5.13 0.93
C MET A 80 7.37 -6.41 0.63
N ARG A 81 6.97 -7.53 1.18
CA ARG A 81 7.59 -8.84 0.98
C ARG A 81 7.53 -9.25 -0.49
N PHE A 82 6.39 -9.12 -1.14
CA PHE A 82 6.26 -9.48 -2.55
C PHE A 82 7.05 -8.53 -3.46
N ILE A 83 6.88 -7.21 -3.30
CA ILE A 83 7.41 -6.22 -4.24
C ILE A 83 8.89 -5.91 -3.98
N GLU A 84 9.26 -5.65 -2.72
CA GLU A 84 10.61 -5.18 -2.36
C GLU A 84 11.57 -6.36 -2.16
N VAL A 85 11.13 -7.42 -1.47
CA VAL A 85 11.99 -8.56 -1.11
C VAL A 85 12.06 -9.56 -2.25
N HIS A 86 10.91 -10.06 -2.72
CA HIS A 86 10.85 -11.07 -3.78
C HIS A 86 10.88 -10.47 -5.19
N LYS A 87 10.75 -9.15 -5.31
CA LYS A 87 10.89 -8.41 -6.58
C LYS A 87 9.96 -8.94 -7.69
N ILE A 88 8.73 -9.32 -7.31
CA ILE A 88 7.73 -9.77 -8.27
C ILE A 88 7.51 -8.72 -9.37
N ASN A 89 7.13 -9.17 -10.56
CA ASN A 89 6.81 -8.28 -11.66
C ASN A 89 5.49 -7.55 -11.39
N VAL A 90 5.57 -6.31 -10.94
CA VAL A 90 4.42 -5.48 -10.56
C VAL A 90 4.28 -4.25 -11.46
N ARG A 91 3.04 -3.92 -11.82
CA ARG A 91 2.71 -2.74 -12.65
C ARG A 91 1.75 -1.80 -11.94
N TYR A 92 2.08 -0.53 -11.95
CA TYR A 92 1.14 0.53 -11.61
C TYR A 92 0.27 0.89 -12.81
N ILE A 93 -1.05 1.01 -12.59
CA ILE A 93 -2.03 1.45 -13.57
C ILE A 93 -2.55 2.83 -13.12
N PRO A 94 -2.31 3.90 -13.89
CA PRO A 94 -2.70 5.26 -13.52
C PRO A 94 -4.20 5.51 -13.74
N GLU A 95 -5.02 4.68 -13.09
CA GLU A 95 -6.48 4.72 -13.18
C GLU A 95 -7.08 4.66 -11.77
N LEU A 96 -8.22 5.30 -11.59
CA LEU A 96 -9.00 5.22 -10.37
C LEU A 96 -9.85 3.95 -10.38
N TRP A 97 -9.44 2.95 -9.57
CA TRP A 97 -10.18 1.68 -9.51
C TRP A 97 -11.14 1.59 -8.33
N ILE A 98 -10.81 2.21 -7.22
CA ILE A 98 -11.56 2.02 -5.97
C ILE A 98 -11.98 3.35 -5.37
N LYS A 99 -13.27 3.45 -5.01
CA LYS A 99 -13.83 4.47 -4.13
C LYS A 99 -14.03 3.86 -2.74
N MET A 100 -13.34 4.36 -1.74
CA MET A 100 -13.38 3.85 -0.37
C MET A 100 -13.97 4.89 0.58
N ARG A 101 -14.97 4.51 1.38
CA ARG A 101 -15.54 5.41 2.40
C ARG A 101 -14.52 5.69 3.50
N MET A 102 -14.45 6.92 3.96
CA MET A 102 -13.65 7.27 5.15
C MET A 102 -14.21 6.61 6.42
N GLY A 103 -13.33 6.28 7.36
CA GLY A 103 -13.74 5.74 8.67
C GLY A 103 -13.26 4.29 8.92
N GLY A 104 -12.27 3.80 8.16
CA GLY A 104 -11.66 2.48 8.39
C GLY A 104 -10.88 2.41 9.71
N THR A 105 -10.63 1.18 10.19
CA THR A 105 -10.03 0.86 11.50
C THR A 105 -8.70 1.58 11.77
N THR A 106 -7.88 1.74 10.74
CA THR A 106 -6.55 2.38 10.87
C THR A 106 -6.63 3.86 11.22
N ASN A 107 -7.62 4.58 10.68
CA ASN A 107 -7.72 6.04 10.83
C ASN A 107 -8.61 6.47 12.02
N ASN A 108 -9.21 5.53 12.74
CA ASN A 108 -10.15 5.83 13.83
C ASN A 108 -9.49 6.17 15.17
N SER A 109 -8.16 6.00 15.30
CA SER A 109 -7.49 6.23 16.58
C SER A 109 -6.02 6.53 16.38
N PHE A 110 -5.49 7.51 17.12
CA PHE A 110 -4.05 7.77 17.21
C PHE A 110 -3.27 6.53 17.64
N LYS A 111 -3.86 5.70 18.52
CA LYS A 111 -3.30 4.41 18.94
C LYS A 111 -3.09 3.47 17.74
N ASN A 112 -4.08 3.35 16.85
CA ASN A 112 -3.99 2.49 15.68
C ASN A 112 -2.94 3.00 14.66
N ILE A 113 -2.84 4.32 14.50
CA ILE A 113 -1.78 4.93 13.66
C ILE A 113 -0.40 4.62 14.22
N PHE A 114 -0.23 4.71 15.55
CA PHE A 114 1.04 4.37 16.21
C PHE A 114 1.38 2.89 16.04
N ILE A 115 0.42 1.99 16.29
CA ILE A 115 0.60 0.54 16.11
C ILE A 115 0.98 0.22 14.67
N GLN A 116 0.25 0.77 13.69
CA GLN A 116 0.55 0.58 12.28
C GLN A 116 1.99 0.99 11.93
N ASN A 117 2.43 2.17 12.38
CA ASN A 117 3.79 2.62 12.10
C ASN A 117 4.83 1.71 12.73
N LYS A 118 4.63 1.28 13.99
CA LYS A 118 5.50 0.33 14.67
C LYS A 118 5.58 -1.00 13.91
N GLU A 119 4.44 -1.52 13.48
CA GLU A 119 4.39 -2.77 12.71
C GLU A 119 5.10 -2.64 11.36
N VAL A 120 4.93 -1.53 10.62
CA VAL A 120 5.64 -1.30 9.36
C VAL A 120 7.15 -1.23 9.57
N LEU A 121 7.63 -0.55 10.62
CA LEU A 121 9.05 -0.49 10.94
C LEU A 121 9.60 -1.86 11.35
N ASN A 122 8.84 -2.65 12.10
CA ASN A 122 9.20 -4.03 12.42
C ASN A 122 9.28 -4.90 11.15
N ALA A 123 8.34 -4.74 10.22
CA ALA A 123 8.37 -5.45 8.93
C ALA A 123 9.62 -5.08 8.11
N LEU A 124 9.99 -3.81 8.04
CA LEU A 124 11.22 -3.37 7.38
C LEU A 124 12.45 -4.05 8.00
N ASN A 125 12.53 -4.08 9.33
CA ASN A 125 13.65 -4.70 10.05
C ASN A 125 13.68 -6.22 9.84
N SER A 126 12.53 -6.91 9.90
CA SER A 126 12.45 -8.37 9.72
C SER A 126 12.87 -8.82 8.32
N HIS A 127 12.70 -7.95 7.33
CA HIS A 127 13.14 -8.19 5.96
C HIS A 127 14.53 -7.61 5.64
N ASN A 128 15.28 -7.15 6.64
CA ASN A 128 16.60 -6.51 6.47
C ASN A 128 16.59 -5.29 5.52
N LEU A 129 15.47 -4.60 5.42
CA LEU A 129 15.35 -3.39 4.63
C LEU A 129 15.84 -2.19 5.46
N SER A 130 16.81 -1.46 4.91
CA SER A 130 17.33 -0.25 5.55
C SER A 130 16.20 0.75 5.80
N ASN A 131 16.10 1.28 7.00
CA ASN A 131 15.17 2.36 7.31
C ASN A 131 15.87 3.50 8.06
N ASN A 132 15.52 4.72 7.67
CA ASN A 132 15.84 5.92 8.42
C ASN A 132 14.54 6.49 8.95
N LEU A 133 14.35 6.47 10.27
CA LEU A 133 13.10 6.88 10.91
C LEU A 133 12.66 8.29 10.51
N ILE A 134 13.61 9.23 10.46
CA ILE A 134 13.32 10.62 10.08
C ILE A 134 12.81 10.67 8.64
N SER A 135 13.53 10.03 7.72
CA SER A 135 13.14 9.95 6.31
C SER A 135 11.77 9.29 6.15
N PHE A 136 11.51 8.17 6.85
CA PHE A 136 10.23 7.47 6.84
C PHE A 136 9.07 8.39 7.22
N PHE A 137 9.16 9.08 8.37
CA PHE A 137 8.07 9.93 8.83
C PHE A 137 7.89 11.19 7.98
N VAL A 138 8.97 11.85 7.58
CA VAL A 138 8.93 13.05 6.74
C VAL A 138 8.25 12.76 5.40
N HIS A 139 8.70 11.72 4.68
CA HIS A 139 8.10 11.35 3.39
C HIS A 139 6.64 10.91 3.55
N LYS A 140 6.32 10.17 4.61
CA LYS A 140 4.95 9.71 4.88
C LYS A 140 3.99 10.88 5.15
N ILE A 141 4.42 11.88 5.92
CA ILE A 141 3.63 13.09 6.19
C ILE A 141 3.42 13.88 4.90
N ILE A 142 4.50 14.17 4.16
CA ILE A 142 4.43 14.93 2.90
C ILE A 142 3.50 14.22 1.90
N SER A 143 3.70 12.93 1.67
CA SER A 143 2.88 12.18 0.71
C SER A 143 1.40 12.16 1.07
N ARG A 144 1.08 12.03 2.37
CA ARG A 144 -0.31 12.06 2.84
C ARG A 144 -0.94 13.44 2.74
N SER A 145 -0.20 14.50 3.08
CA SER A 145 -0.67 15.88 2.94
C SER A 145 -1.00 16.23 1.49
N LEU A 146 -0.11 15.85 0.56
CA LEU A 146 -0.32 16.08 -0.87
C LEU A 146 -1.58 15.39 -1.44
N GLN A 147 -2.05 14.31 -0.81
CA GLN A 147 -3.27 13.59 -1.23
C GLN A 147 -4.56 14.42 -1.02
N PHE A 148 -4.54 15.43 -0.16
CA PHE A 148 -5.68 16.32 0.06
C PHE A 148 -5.75 17.48 -0.96
N PHE A 149 -4.63 17.80 -1.60
CA PHE A 149 -4.55 18.89 -2.58
C PHE A 149 -4.65 18.44 -4.04
N LYS A 150 -4.51 17.13 -4.29
CA LYS A 150 -4.69 16.57 -5.64
C LYS A 150 -6.17 16.28 -5.86
N LYS A 151 -6.78 17.04 -6.78
CA LYS A 151 -8.10 16.76 -7.36
C LYS A 151 -7.94 15.91 -8.61
#